data_5d37fae161f17e0777d3015f0700d8c5
#
_entry.id   5d37fae161f17e0777d3015f0700d8c5
#
_cell.length_a   1.000
_cell.length_b   1.000
_cell.length_c   1.000
_cell.angle_alpha   90.00
_cell.angle_beta   90.00
_cell.angle_gamma   90.00
#
_symmetry.space_group_name_H-M   'P 1'
#
loop_
_entity.id
_entity.type
_entity.pdbx_description
1 polymer ?
#
loop_
_entity_poly.entity_id
_entity_poly.type
_entity_poly.pdbx_seq_one_letter_code
_entity_poly.pdbx_strand_id
1 'polypeptide(L)'
;MPDISVKADDISSLVTLLERQVEVVGQFADLTAQQSLLVEQGQTEELLTLLSRRQQLISVLDGLSMDLEPFRSRWRQMWQGLGDEDQQRISQLVNRSEVLLGQIVDADDRDRGRLRSTQQQIADELSRVNKTGVVRRAYAGSEPAVPNRFTDKKG
;
A
#
# COMPACT_ATOMS: atom_id res chain seq x y z
N MET A 1 -2.61 37.35 12.33
CA MET A 1 -3.10 36.61 11.17
C MET A 1 -2.24 35.38 10.96
N PRO A 2 -2.84 34.20 10.89
CA PRO A 2 -2.04 33.04 10.65
C PRO A 2 -1.35 33.16 9.29
N ASP A 3 -0.09 32.85 9.30
CA ASP A 3 0.72 32.88 8.09
C ASP A 3 0.27 31.73 7.21
N ILE A 4 -0.32 32.07 6.06
CA ILE A 4 -0.76 31.06 5.11
C ILE A 4 0.34 30.67 4.13
N SER A 5 1.52 31.28 4.24
CA SER A 5 2.66 30.87 3.44
C SER A 5 3.14 29.49 3.94
N VAL A 6 3.46 28.63 2.98
CA VAL A 6 3.97 27.30 3.27
C VAL A 6 5.41 27.44 3.73
N LYS A 7 5.70 26.96 4.94
CA LYS A 7 7.06 26.97 5.45
C LYS A 7 7.92 25.95 4.72
N ALA A 8 9.18 26.28 4.53
CA ALA A 8 10.14 25.38 3.92
C ALA A 8 10.21 24.02 4.64
N ASP A 9 10.08 24.03 5.96
CA ASP A 9 10.08 22.81 6.77
C ASP A 9 8.86 21.94 6.48
N ASP A 10 7.70 22.54 6.26
CA ASP A 10 6.48 21.82 5.90
C ASP A 10 6.61 21.15 4.54
N ILE A 11 7.17 21.86 3.57
CA ILE A 11 7.41 21.31 2.23
C ILE A 11 8.39 20.17 2.31
N SER A 12 9.48 20.34 3.03
CA SER A 12 10.51 19.33 3.21
C SER A 12 9.94 18.07 3.87
N SER A 13 9.13 18.25 4.90
CA SER A 13 8.46 17.13 5.59
C SER A 13 7.50 16.40 4.67
N LEU A 14 6.69 17.15 3.93
CA LEU A 14 5.75 16.56 2.96
C LEU A 14 6.48 15.75 1.89
N VAL A 15 7.53 16.32 1.30
CA VAL A 15 8.31 15.63 0.28
C VAL A 15 8.93 14.36 0.83
N THR A 16 9.49 14.42 2.03
CA THR A 16 10.08 13.25 2.69
C THR A 16 9.04 12.15 2.90
N LEU A 17 7.85 12.51 3.37
CA LEU A 17 6.76 11.54 3.55
C LEU A 17 6.31 10.92 2.23
N LEU A 18 6.20 11.74 1.18
CA LEU A 18 5.81 11.26 -0.15
C LEU A 18 6.88 10.36 -0.76
N GLU A 19 8.16 10.71 -0.58
CA GLU A 19 9.26 9.86 -1.02
C GLU A 19 9.25 8.52 -0.30
N ARG A 20 8.99 8.55 1.00
CA ARG A 20 8.88 7.33 1.79
C ARG A 20 7.68 6.49 1.32
N GLN A 21 6.56 7.13 1.01
CA GLN A 21 5.38 6.45 0.50
C GLN A 21 5.67 5.76 -0.83
N VAL A 22 6.33 6.44 -1.76
CA VAL A 22 6.72 5.85 -3.05
C VAL A 22 7.62 4.64 -2.84
N GLU A 23 8.57 4.75 -1.93
CA GLU A 23 9.49 3.64 -1.62
C GLU A 23 8.74 2.42 -1.08
N VAL A 24 7.86 2.63 -0.11
CA VAL A 24 7.09 1.53 0.51
C VAL A 24 6.09 0.93 -0.48
N VAL A 25 5.40 1.77 -1.25
CA VAL A 25 4.48 1.27 -2.30
C VAL A 25 5.25 0.49 -3.37
N GLY A 26 6.47 0.94 -3.70
CA GLY A 26 7.36 0.22 -4.61
C GLY A 26 7.72 -1.17 -4.09
N GLN A 27 8.06 -1.28 -2.82
CA GLN A 27 8.31 -2.57 -2.18
C GLN A 27 7.07 -3.46 -2.20
N PHE A 28 5.92 -2.86 -1.96
CA PHE A 28 4.64 -3.57 -2.01
C PHE A 28 4.37 -4.10 -3.43
N ALA A 29 4.61 -3.28 -4.44
CA ALA A 29 4.46 -3.69 -5.85
C ALA A 29 5.39 -4.87 -6.19
N ASP A 30 6.64 -4.83 -5.71
CA ASP A 30 7.60 -5.93 -5.90
C ASP A 30 7.10 -7.22 -5.25
N LEU A 31 6.58 -7.14 -4.03
CA LEU A 31 6.00 -8.31 -3.36
C LEU A 31 4.78 -8.83 -4.11
N THR A 32 3.97 -7.95 -4.65
CA THR A 32 2.79 -8.35 -5.44
C THR A 32 3.20 -9.11 -6.70
N ALA A 33 4.27 -8.66 -7.37
CA ALA A 33 4.81 -9.38 -8.53
C ALA A 33 5.32 -10.78 -8.14
N GLN A 34 6.03 -10.88 -7.01
CA GLN A 34 6.48 -12.16 -6.48
C GLN A 34 5.30 -13.05 -6.10
N GLN A 35 4.27 -12.47 -5.51
CA GLN A 35 3.05 -13.18 -5.14
C GLN A 35 2.43 -13.89 -6.35
N SER A 36 2.32 -13.20 -7.48
CA SER A 36 1.77 -13.79 -8.71
C SER A 36 2.55 -15.03 -9.12
N LEU A 37 3.87 -14.97 -9.05
CA LEU A 37 4.73 -16.10 -9.37
C LEU A 37 4.54 -17.27 -8.39
N LEU A 38 4.49 -16.97 -7.09
CA LEU A 38 4.33 -18.00 -6.07
C LEU A 38 2.96 -18.69 -6.15
N VAL A 39 1.91 -17.92 -6.45
CA VAL A 39 0.56 -18.46 -6.68
C VAL A 39 0.58 -19.40 -7.88
N GLU A 40 1.20 -18.97 -8.97
CA GLU A 40 1.30 -19.77 -10.19
C GLU A 40 2.08 -21.07 -9.97
N GLN A 41 3.16 -21.01 -9.19
CA GLN A 41 4.03 -22.16 -8.91
C GLN A 41 3.51 -23.03 -7.77
N GLY A 42 2.48 -22.61 -7.07
CA GLY A 42 1.91 -23.37 -5.95
C GLY A 42 2.82 -23.46 -4.74
N GLN A 43 3.68 -22.46 -4.51
CA GLN A 43 4.65 -22.46 -3.41
C GLN A 43 4.02 -21.85 -2.16
N THR A 44 3.39 -22.69 -1.38
CA THR A 44 2.54 -22.30 -0.26
C THR A 44 3.30 -21.63 0.89
N GLU A 45 4.42 -22.20 1.30
CA GLU A 45 5.19 -21.65 2.44
C GLU A 45 5.75 -20.27 2.13
N GLU A 46 6.32 -20.11 0.96
CA GLU A 46 6.87 -18.83 0.52
C GLU A 46 5.77 -17.80 0.35
N LEU A 47 4.60 -18.23 -0.13
CA LEU A 47 3.45 -17.35 -0.25
C LEU A 47 2.99 -16.83 1.12
N LEU A 48 2.95 -17.69 2.14
CA LEU A 48 2.59 -17.27 3.49
C LEU A 48 3.58 -16.24 4.04
N THR A 49 4.86 -16.45 3.83
CA THR A 49 5.90 -15.50 4.25
C THR A 49 5.72 -14.16 3.54
N LEU A 50 5.45 -14.20 2.26
CA LEU A 50 5.24 -12.99 1.46
C LEU A 50 4.00 -12.22 1.92
N LEU A 51 2.90 -12.90 2.18
CA LEU A 51 1.67 -12.26 2.66
C LEU A 51 1.88 -11.60 4.02
N SER A 52 2.70 -12.20 4.88
CA SER A 52 3.08 -11.60 6.15
C SER A 52 3.86 -10.29 5.94
N ARG A 53 4.79 -10.28 4.98
CA ARG A 53 5.52 -9.06 4.61
C ARG A 53 4.60 -7.98 4.04
N ARG A 54 3.66 -8.38 3.20
CA ARG A 54 2.65 -7.43 2.67
C ARG A 54 1.90 -6.78 3.82
N GLN A 55 1.50 -7.56 4.82
CA GLN A 55 0.79 -7.04 5.98
C GLN A 55 1.63 -6.03 6.76
N GLN A 56 2.91 -6.27 6.91
CA GLN A 56 3.83 -5.33 7.56
C GLN A 56 3.91 -4.01 6.77
N LEU A 57 3.99 -4.09 5.46
CA LEU A 57 4.03 -2.88 4.61
C LEU A 57 2.71 -2.11 4.67
N ILE A 58 1.59 -2.79 4.75
CA ILE A 58 0.28 -2.15 4.94
C ILE A 58 0.28 -1.33 6.23
N SER A 59 0.82 -1.88 7.31
CA SER A 59 0.92 -1.16 8.58
C SER A 59 1.79 0.08 8.46
N VAL A 60 2.91 0.00 7.73
CA VAL A 60 3.76 1.15 7.47
C VAL A 60 3.02 2.21 6.65
N LEU A 61 2.29 1.79 5.61
CA LEU A 61 1.51 2.71 4.78
C LEU A 61 0.41 3.39 5.57
N ASP A 62 -0.22 2.69 6.51
CA ASP A 62 -1.21 3.28 7.40
C ASP A 62 -0.60 4.39 8.26
N GLY A 63 0.59 4.14 8.81
CA GLY A 63 1.31 5.15 9.58
C GLY A 63 1.66 6.37 8.74
N LEU A 64 2.15 6.16 7.52
CA LEU A 64 2.46 7.26 6.59
C LEU A 64 1.20 8.04 6.22
N SER A 65 0.09 7.35 6.03
CA SER A 65 -1.19 7.98 5.74
C SER A 65 -1.65 8.90 6.87
N MET A 66 -1.45 8.47 8.11
CA MET A 66 -1.75 9.30 9.27
C MET A 66 -0.84 10.52 9.33
N ASP A 67 0.44 10.35 9.05
CA ASP A 67 1.42 11.45 9.04
C ASP A 67 1.12 12.45 7.92
N LEU A 68 0.54 12.00 6.81
CA LEU A 68 0.16 12.88 5.70
C LEU A 68 -1.15 13.62 5.92
N GLU A 69 -1.96 13.21 6.90
CA GLU A 69 -3.28 13.79 7.14
C GLU A 69 -3.25 15.31 7.36
N PRO A 70 -2.32 15.87 8.17
CA PRO A 70 -2.26 17.34 8.35
C PRO A 70 -2.03 18.08 7.03
N PHE A 71 -1.29 17.48 6.10
CA PHE A 71 -1.06 18.09 4.79
C PHE A 71 -2.29 17.97 3.89
N ARG A 72 -3.02 16.85 3.94
CA ARG A 72 -4.24 16.69 3.16
C ARG A 72 -5.31 17.68 3.55
N SER A 73 -5.46 17.94 4.84
CA SER A 73 -6.48 18.87 5.33
C SER A 73 -6.23 20.31 4.86
N ARG A 74 -5.00 20.65 4.55
CA ARG A 74 -4.58 21.97 4.09
C ARG A 74 -4.10 21.98 2.65
N TRP A 75 -4.35 20.90 1.92
CA TRP A 75 -3.73 20.66 0.62
C TRP A 75 -3.96 21.79 -0.39
N ARG A 76 -5.19 22.25 -0.49
CA ARG A 76 -5.53 23.31 -1.46
C ARG A 76 -4.74 24.60 -1.19
N GLN A 77 -4.64 24.99 0.07
CA GLN A 77 -3.90 26.17 0.47
C GLN A 77 -2.40 25.99 0.24
N MET A 78 -1.88 24.83 0.63
CA MET A 78 -0.47 24.50 0.43
C MET A 78 -0.10 24.53 -1.05
N TRP A 79 -0.91 23.91 -1.89
CA TRP A 79 -0.65 23.83 -3.32
C TRP A 79 -0.53 25.20 -3.95
N GLN A 80 -1.41 26.12 -3.61
CA GLN A 80 -1.40 27.48 -4.13
C GLN A 80 -0.16 28.26 -3.70
N GLY A 81 0.38 27.95 -2.53
CA GLY A 81 1.57 28.60 -2.01
C GLY A 81 2.88 27.99 -2.47
N LEU A 82 2.85 26.89 -3.19
CA LEU A 82 4.07 26.21 -3.64
C LEU A 82 4.62 26.86 -4.92
N GLY A 83 5.95 26.88 -5.05
CA GLY A 83 6.61 27.22 -6.30
C GLY A 83 6.46 26.11 -7.32
N ASP A 84 6.76 26.43 -8.57
CA ASP A 84 6.60 25.49 -9.69
C ASP A 84 7.43 24.21 -9.52
N GLU A 85 8.67 24.35 -9.03
CA GLU A 85 9.54 23.19 -8.79
C GLU A 85 8.95 22.24 -7.78
N ASP A 86 8.45 22.77 -6.65
CA ASP A 86 7.87 21.97 -5.59
C ASP A 86 6.57 21.31 -6.05
N GLN A 87 5.73 22.04 -6.76
CA GLN A 87 4.51 21.51 -7.35
C GLN A 87 4.81 20.34 -8.28
N GLN A 88 5.82 20.50 -9.12
CA GLN A 88 6.22 19.47 -10.08
C GLN A 88 6.75 18.23 -9.36
N ARG A 89 7.61 18.43 -8.36
CA ARG A 89 8.17 17.33 -7.59
C ARG A 89 7.10 16.54 -6.86
N ILE A 90 6.19 17.23 -6.19
CA ILE A 90 5.09 16.60 -5.45
C ILE A 90 4.16 15.87 -6.42
N SER A 91 3.82 16.48 -7.55
CA SER A 91 3.00 15.81 -8.57
C SER A 91 3.64 14.52 -9.07
N GLN A 92 4.95 14.53 -9.30
CA GLN A 92 5.67 13.34 -9.74
C GLN A 92 5.62 12.23 -8.70
N LEU A 93 5.80 12.57 -7.43
CA LEU A 93 5.74 11.60 -6.34
C LEU A 93 4.34 11.01 -6.19
N VAL A 94 3.33 11.85 -6.23
CA VAL A 94 1.93 11.39 -6.14
C VAL A 94 1.59 10.50 -7.32
N ASN A 95 1.95 10.91 -8.54
CA ASN A 95 1.70 10.12 -9.75
C ASN A 95 2.41 8.77 -9.68
N ARG A 96 3.65 8.76 -9.19
CA ARG A 96 4.42 7.52 -9.06
C ARG A 96 3.71 6.54 -8.13
N SER A 97 3.25 7.02 -6.98
CA SER A 97 2.49 6.19 -6.04
C SER A 97 1.21 5.66 -6.67
N GLU A 98 0.47 6.51 -7.40
CA GLU A 98 -0.77 6.11 -8.05
C GLU A 98 -0.55 5.04 -9.11
N VAL A 99 0.48 5.17 -9.92
CA VAL A 99 0.82 4.18 -10.94
C VAL A 99 1.14 2.83 -10.27
N LEU A 100 1.97 2.85 -9.22
CA LEU A 100 2.33 1.63 -8.50
C LEU A 100 1.12 0.99 -7.83
N LEU A 101 0.26 1.78 -7.21
CA LEU A 101 -0.98 1.29 -6.59
C LEU A 101 -1.90 0.66 -7.63
N GLY A 102 -2.02 1.27 -8.80
CA GLY A 102 -2.79 0.73 -9.91
C GLY A 102 -2.27 -0.65 -10.34
N GLN A 103 -0.95 -0.79 -10.43
CA GLN A 103 -0.32 -2.06 -10.77
C GLN A 103 -0.62 -3.14 -9.71
N ILE A 104 -0.59 -2.76 -8.44
CA ILE A 104 -0.89 -3.67 -7.34
C ILE A 104 -2.35 -4.14 -7.41
N VAL A 105 -3.28 -3.21 -7.59
CA VAL A 105 -4.71 -3.54 -7.69
C VAL A 105 -4.97 -4.46 -8.88
N ASP A 106 -4.40 -4.15 -10.04
CA ASP A 106 -4.57 -4.96 -11.25
C ASP A 106 -4.02 -6.37 -11.05
N ALA A 107 -2.86 -6.49 -10.44
CA ALA A 107 -2.25 -7.79 -10.16
C ALA A 107 -3.08 -8.59 -9.17
N ASP A 108 -3.55 -7.95 -8.10
CA ASP A 108 -4.40 -8.61 -7.10
C ASP A 108 -5.72 -9.07 -7.71
N ASP A 109 -6.31 -8.28 -8.60
CA ASP A 109 -7.53 -8.67 -9.31
C ASP A 109 -7.31 -9.90 -10.18
N ARG A 110 -6.21 -9.95 -10.92
CA ARG A 110 -5.86 -11.11 -11.74
C ARG A 110 -5.61 -12.36 -10.91
N ASP A 111 -4.98 -12.18 -9.76
CA ASP A 111 -4.60 -13.31 -8.90
C ASP A 111 -5.71 -13.75 -7.95
N ARG A 112 -6.80 -12.99 -7.87
CA ARG A 112 -7.86 -13.22 -6.89
C ARG A 112 -8.41 -14.66 -6.93
N GLY A 113 -8.70 -15.15 -8.12
CA GLY A 113 -9.20 -16.51 -8.28
C GLY A 113 -8.18 -17.55 -7.85
N ARG A 114 -6.93 -17.36 -8.24
CA ARG A 114 -5.82 -18.25 -7.87
C ARG A 114 -5.53 -18.19 -6.38
N LEU A 115 -5.57 -16.99 -5.79
CA LEU A 115 -5.36 -16.79 -4.35
C LEU A 115 -6.44 -17.50 -3.54
N ARG A 116 -7.69 -17.44 -3.95
CA ARG A 116 -8.78 -18.14 -3.28
C ARG A 116 -8.56 -19.64 -3.27
N SER A 117 -8.17 -20.19 -4.41
CA SER A 117 -7.85 -21.62 -4.50
C SER A 117 -6.69 -21.98 -3.58
N THR A 118 -5.65 -21.15 -3.56
CA THR A 118 -4.48 -21.35 -2.71
C THR A 118 -4.85 -21.25 -1.22
N GLN A 119 -5.67 -20.27 -0.85
CA GLN A 119 -6.17 -20.12 0.51
C GLN A 119 -6.94 -21.36 0.96
N GLN A 120 -7.78 -21.89 0.07
CA GLN A 120 -8.56 -23.09 0.37
C GLN A 120 -7.65 -24.30 0.57
N GLN A 121 -6.65 -24.46 -0.29
CA GLN A 121 -5.67 -25.54 -0.14
C GLN A 121 -4.90 -25.44 1.16
N ILE A 122 -4.44 -24.22 1.50
CA ILE A 122 -3.73 -23.96 2.75
C ILE A 122 -4.62 -24.27 3.94
N ALA A 123 -5.87 -23.81 3.91
CA ALA A 123 -6.84 -24.07 4.96
C ALA A 123 -7.06 -25.58 5.14
N ASP A 124 -7.18 -26.33 4.05
CA ASP A 124 -7.36 -27.76 4.08
C ASP A 124 -6.14 -28.47 4.69
N GLU A 125 -4.94 -28.07 4.27
CA GLU A 125 -3.69 -28.61 4.80
C GLU A 125 -3.54 -28.31 6.29
N LEU A 126 -3.83 -27.09 6.70
CA LEU A 126 -3.73 -26.66 8.09
C LEU A 126 -4.83 -27.28 8.96
N SER A 127 -5.99 -27.60 8.40
CA SER A 127 -7.03 -28.35 9.11
C SER A 127 -6.53 -29.73 9.51
N ARG A 128 -5.73 -30.36 8.66
CA ARG A 128 -5.14 -31.69 8.96
C ARG A 128 -4.16 -31.63 10.13
N VAL A 129 -3.53 -30.48 10.37
CA VAL A 129 -2.55 -30.29 11.45
C VAL A 129 -3.05 -29.38 12.56
N ASN A 130 -4.33 -29.02 12.58
CA ASN A 130 -4.98 -28.19 13.62
C ASN A 130 -4.34 -26.82 13.85
N LYS A 131 -3.88 -26.17 12.76
CA LYS A 131 -3.24 -24.84 12.85
C LYS A 131 -3.93 -23.79 12.00
N THR A 132 -5.22 -23.93 11.74
CA THR A 132 -5.93 -23.11 10.74
C THR A 132 -6.33 -21.71 11.21
N GLY A 133 -6.63 -21.53 12.50
CA GLY A 133 -7.26 -20.31 12.99
C GLY A 133 -6.47 -19.03 12.71
N VAL A 134 -5.18 -19.04 12.98
CA VAL A 134 -4.31 -17.86 12.85
C VAL A 134 -4.13 -17.47 11.38
N VAL A 135 -3.92 -18.45 10.52
CA VAL A 135 -3.68 -18.20 9.09
C VAL A 135 -4.93 -17.65 8.41
N ARG A 136 -6.10 -18.19 8.71
CA ARG A 136 -7.36 -17.68 8.19
C ARG A 136 -7.58 -16.21 8.54
N ARG A 137 -7.25 -15.82 9.76
CA ARG A 137 -7.37 -14.42 10.19
C ARG A 137 -6.40 -13.52 9.43
N ALA A 138 -5.20 -13.98 9.17
CA ALA A 138 -4.22 -13.23 8.41
C ALA A 138 -4.70 -12.95 6.97
N TYR A 139 -5.26 -13.94 6.31
CA TYR A 139 -5.84 -13.76 4.98
C TYR A 139 -7.05 -12.84 5.00
N ALA A 140 -7.96 -13.04 5.94
CA ALA A 140 -9.15 -12.21 6.05
C ALA A 140 -8.82 -10.74 6.32
N GLY A 141 -7.74 -10.49 7.10
CA GLY A 141 -7.32 -9.13 7.42
C GLY A 141 -6.62 -8.41 6.28
N SER A 142 -5.98 -9.13 5.36
CA SER A 142 -5.17 -8.50 4.31
C SER A 142 -5.91 -8.22 3.01
N GLU A 143 -6.93 -9.00 2.66
CA GLU A 143 -7.59 -8.88 1.36
C GLU A 143 -8.41 -7.60 1.15
N PRO A 144 -9.33 -7.23 2.03
CA PRO A 144 -10.24 -6.11 1.72
C PRO A 144 -9.68 -4.74 2.06
N ALA A 145 -8.64 -4.64 2.86
CA ALA A 145 -8.23 -3.35 3.42
C ALA A 145 -7.47 -2.46 2.45
N VAL A 146 -6.62 -3.03 1.59
CA VAL A 146 -5.67 -2.26 0.80
C VAL A 146 -6.33 -1.51 -0.36
N PRO A 147 -7.10 -2.16 -1.26
CA PRO A 147 -7.69 -1.46 -2.40
C PRO A 147 -8.66 -0.36 -1.97
N ASN A 148 -9.48 -0.63 -0.98
CA ASN A 148 -10.52 0.32 -0.54
C ASN A 148 -9.92 1.58 0.07
N ARG A 149 -8.87 1.45 0.87
CA ARG A 149 -8.23 2.61 1.50
C ARG A 149 -7.64 3.58 0.49
N PHE A 150 -6.97 3.06 -0.51
CA PHE A 150 -6.33 3.91 -1.51
C PHE A 150 -7.36 4.51 -2.46
N THR A 151 -8.43 3.80 -2.75
CA THR A 151 -9.51 4.31 -3.60
C THR A 151 -10.26 5.43 -2.92
N ASP A 152 -10.59 5.30 -1.65
CA ASP A 152 -11.34 6.31 -0.89
C ASP A 152 -10.57 7.63 -0.78
N LYS A 153 -9.26 7.59 -0.78
CA LYS A 153 -8.42 8.77 -0.66
C LYS A 153 -8.31 9.60 -1.92
N LYS A 154 -8.73 9.07 -3.02
CA LYS A 154 -8.73 9.79 -4.30
C LYS A 154 -10.00 10.59 -4.55
N GLY A 155 -11.01 10.32 -3.78
CA GLY A 155 -12.32 11.00 -3.89
C GLY A 155 -12.34 12.45 -3.41
#